data_e2a9e591740507793cdada61c89442e4
#
_entry.id   e2a9e591740507793cdada61c89442e4
#
_cell.length_a   1.000
_cell.length_b   1.000
_cell.length_c   1.000
_cell.angle_alpha   90.00
_cell.angle_beta   90.00
_cell.angle_gamma   90.00
#
_symmetry.space_group_name_H-M   'P 1'
#
loop_
_entity.id
_entity.type
_entity.pdbx_description
1 polymer ?
#
loop_
_entity_poly.entity_id
_entity_poly.type
_entity_poly.pdbx_seq_one_letter_code
_entity_poly.pdbx_strand_id
1 'polypeptide(L)'
;ATARATVVDAANRCLVVGEALLGGGQYHFAVERYLDDGSPDLTFGVDGTVTVELGGPGSRGASAVALQTDGKIVVAGQGHNGTDMDFAVMRLLPDGTLDPTFSGDGKVIIPETNSLMDVGIQSDGSIILAGSVDGRFGVVRLTEFGQVDVSFSGDGIVADVPGSAHALAIDGMDRIILGGYVTDSFGERDFAVLRYLPDGTLDTSFSTDGKVITPTGPGRDGINDLAIQGDGKIVVVGRIEDV
;
A
#
# COMPACT_ATOMS: atom_id res chain seq x y z
N ALA A 1 17.05 -11.61 -1.36
CA ALA A 1 16.19 -10.42 -1.27
C ALA A 1 15.43 -10.22 -2.58
N THR A 2 14.24 -9.68 -2.51
CA THR A 2 13.41 -9.35 -3.68
C THR A 2 12.91 -7.92 -3.52
N ALA A 3 13.18 -7.06 -4.50
CA ALA A 3 12.64 -5.70 -4.56
C ALA A 3 11.17 -5.73 -5.05
N ARG A 4 10.33 -4.86 -4.49
CA ARG A 4 8.90 -4.77 -4.80
C ARG A 4 8.48 -3.38 -5.24
N ALA A 5 8.95 -2.35 -4.53
CA ALA A 5 8.59 -0.96 -4.82
C ALA A 5 9.79 -0.03 -4.60
N THR A 6 9.70 1.14 -5.22
CA THR A 6 10.72 2.18 -5.12
C THR A 6 10.09 3.55 -5.00
N VAL A 7 10.79 4.46 -4.33
CA VAL A 7 10.43 5.88 -4.30
C VAL A 7 11.72 6.71 -4.28
N VAL A 8 11.68 7.90 -4.87
CA VAL A 8 12.81 8.84 -4.87
C VAL A 8 12.47 10.00 -3.94
N ASP A 9 13.41 10.33 -3.04
CA ASP A 9 13.24 11.43 -2.11
C ASP A 9 13.66 12.80 -2.72
N ALA A 10 13.43 13.87 -1.97
CA ALA A 10 13.74 15.23 -2.42
C ALA A 10 15.24 15.50 -2.64
N ALA A 11 16.11 14.62 -2.17
CA ALA A 11 17.57 14.67 -2.40
C ALA A 11 18.03 13.76 -3.55
N ASN A 12 17.10 13.27 -4.39
CA ASN A 12 17.34 12.30 -5.47
C ASN A 12 17.90 10.96 -5.00
N ARG A 13 17.69 10.59 -3.74
CA ARG A 13 18.08 9.27 -3.25
C ARG A 13 16.94 8.29 -3.53
N CYS A 14 17.30 7.11 -4.01
CA CYS A 14 16.34 6.05 -4.31
C CYS A 14 16.20 5.12 -3.11
N LEU A 15 14.98 4.96 -2.61
CA LEU A 15 14.62 3.95 -1.62
C LEU A 15 14.00 2.76 -2.36
N VAL A 16 14.49 1.57 -2.07
CA VAL A 16 13.99 0.30 -2.61
C VAL A 16 13.48 -0.52 -1.45
N VAL A 17 12.25 -0.99 -1.53
CA VAL A 17 11.66 -1.84 -0.49
C VAL A 17 11.29 -3.21 -1.03
N GLY A 18 11.25 -4.18 -0.14
CA GLY A 18 10.89 -5.55 -0.48
C GLY A 18 11.10 -6.51 0.67
N GLU A 19 11.58 -7.70 0.35
CA GLU A 19 11.75 -8.78 1.33
C GLU A 19 13.18 -9.32 1.36
N ALA A 20 13.69 -9.58 2.55
CA ALA A 20 14.93 -10.30 2.77
C ALA A 20 14.64 -11.61 3.51
N LEU A 21 15.11 -12.72 2.96
CA LEU A 21 15.09 -14.01 3.64
C LEU A 21 16.33 -14.11 4.53
N LEU A 22 16.15 -14.06 5.83
CA LEU A 22 17.21 -14.15 6.82
C LEU A 22 17.28 -15.54 7.49
N GLY A 23 18.20 -15.70 8.41
CA GLY A 23 18.40 -16.96 9.11
C GLY A 23 17.11 -17.47 9.78
N GLY A 24 16.80 -18.77 9.60
CA GLY A 24 15.55 -19.36 10.08
C GLY A 24 14.45 -19.49 9.03
N GLY A 25 14.67 -18.99 7.79
CA GLY A 25 13.70 -19.12 6.70
C GLY A 25 12.52 -18.14 6.79
N GLN A 26 12.71 -17.03 7.50
CA GLN A 26 11.67 -15.99 7.67
C GLN A 26 11.96 -14.79 6.75
N TYR A 27 10.90 -14.23 6.19
CA TYR A 27 10.97 -13.00 5.42
C TYR A 27 10.85 -11.79 6.36
N HIS A 28 11.74 -10.84 6.17
CA HIS A 28 11.77 -9.56 6.86
C HIS A 28 11.46 -8.45 5.87
N PHE A 29 10.89 -7.36 6.34
CA PHE A 29 10.83 -6.12 5.60
C PHE A 29 12.25 -5.62 5.37
N ALA A 30 12.58 -5.31 4.15
CA ALA A 30 13.89 -4.79 3.76
C ALA A 30 13.74 -3.44 3.07
N VAL A 31 14.61 -2.51 3.42
CA VAL A 31 14.73 -1.19 2.79
C VAL A 31 16.18 -0.92 2.50
N GLU A 32 16.49 -0.56 1.27
CA GLU A 32 17.83 -0.12 0.86
C GLU A 32 17.73 1.30 0.31
N ARG A 33 18.73 2.14 0.62
CA ARG A 33 18.82 3.49 0.08
C ARG A 33 20.06 3.66 -0.76
N TYR A 34 19.88 4.26 -1.92
CA TYR A 34 20.94 4.57 -2.88
C TYR A 34 21.02 6.07 -3.10
N LEU A 35 22.24 6.56 -3.28
CA LEU A 35 22.52 7.94 -3.70
C LEU A 35 22.15 8.12 -5.18
N ASP A 36 22.16 9.36 -5.67
CA ASP A 36 21.84 9.71 -7.05
C ASP A 36 22.81 9.14 -8.09
N ASP A 37 24.02 8.78 -7.65
CA ASP A 37 25.02 8.08 -8.48
C ASP A 37 24.85 6.55 -8.51
N GLY A 38 23.84 6.01 -7.78
CA GLY A 38 23.54 4.59 -7.67
C GLY A 38 24.39 3.85 -6.64
N SER A 39 25.27 4.50 -5.91
CA SER A 39 26.01 3.88 -4.81
C SER A 39 25.12 3.73 -3.56
N PRO A 40 25.33 2.70 -2.71
CA PRO A 40 24.61 2.59 -1.43
C PRO A 40 24.87 3.80 -0.54
N ASP A 41 23.81 4.33 0.09
CA ASP A 41 23.93 5.38 1.09
C ASP A 41 24.27 4.79 2.47
N LEU A 42 25.55 4.69 2.76
CA LEU A 42 26.04 4.08 4.00
C LEU A 42 25.65 4.82 5.28
N THR A 43 25.00 5.99 5.17
CA THR A 43 24.45 6.73 6.33
C THR A 43 23.03 6.30 6.70
N PHE A 44 22.41 5.41 5.91
CA PHE A 44 21.07 4.91 6.13
C PHE A 44 21.10 3.53 6.80
N GLY A 45 20.47 3.40 7.95
CA GLY A 45 20.40 2.14 8.68
C GLY A 45 21.78 1.56 9.00
N VAL A 46 22.03 0.33 8.58
CA VAL A 46 23.34 -0.33 8.67
C VAL A 46 23.85 -0.54 7.24
N ASP A 47 24.93 0.14 6.88
CA ASP A 47 25.56 0.03 5.56
C ASP A 47 24.60 0.22 4.37
N GLY A 48 23.65 1.16 4.51
CA GLY A 48 22.66 1.48 3.48
C GLY A 48 21.39 0.64 3.52
N THR A 49 21.26 -0.25 4.51
CA THR A 49 20.17 -1.23 4.58
C THR A 49 19.48 -1.21 5.95
N VAL A 50 18.16 -1.38 5.92
CA VAL A 50 17.33 -1.63 7.11
C VAL A 50 16.59 -2.94 6.90
N THR A 51 16.64 -3.84 7.89
CA THR A 51 15.82 -5.06 7.91
C THR A 51 15.05 -5.13 9.22
N VAL A 52 13.75 -5.36 9.13
CA VAL A 52 12.85 -5.39 10.30
C VAL A 52 11.96 -6.62 10.23
N GLU A 53 11.95 -7.39 11.30
CA GLU A 53 10.94 -8.41 11.50
C GLU A 53 9.61 -7.73 11.85
N LEU A 54 8.60 -7.96 11.02
CA LEU A 54 7.26 -7.43 11.20
C LEU A 54 6.24 -8.56 11.08
N GLY A 55 5.78 -9.02 12.22
CA GLY A 55 4.95 -10.21 12.34
C GLY A 55 5.75 -11.48 12.63
N GLY A 56 5.02 -12.60 12.78
CA GLY A 56 5.57 -13.90 13.10
C GLY A 56 6.03 -14.71 11.88
N PRO A 57 6.34 -16.00 12.11
CA PRO A 57 6.69 -16.93 11.03
C PRO A 57 5.58 -16.99 9.96
N GLY A 58 5.99 -16.90 8.69
CA GLY A 58 5.05 -16.86 7.56
C GLY A 58 4.81 -15.47 7.02
N SER A 59 5.27 -14.40 7.70
CA SER A 59 5.22 -13.03 7.19
C SER A 59 5.81 -12.93 5.79
N ARG A 60 5.28 -12.01 5.01
CA ARG A 60 5.82 -11.62 3.70
C ARG A 60 6.34 -10.20 3.84
N GLY A 61 7.43 -9.88 3.18
CA GLY A 61 8.07 -8.59 3.31
C GLY A 61 7.24 -7.38 2.85
N ALA A 62 7.91 -6.25 2.66
CA ALA A 62 7.30 -5.03 2.17
C ALA A 62 6.80 -5.17 0.73
N SER A 63 5.67 -4.54 0.42
CA SER A 63 5.07 -4.46 -0.91
C SER A 63 5.10 -3.05 -1.48
N ALA A 64 5.02 -2.03 -0.62
CA ALA A 64 4.88 -0.64 -1.02
C ALA A 64 5.62 0.32 -0.10
N VAL A 65 5.90 1.52 -0.58
CA VAL A 65 6.59 2.58 0.15
C VAL A 65 6.06 3.95 -0.23
N ALA A 66 5.88 4.83 0.76
CA ALA A 66 5.54 6.22 0.57
C ALA A 66 6.42 7.13 1.45
N LEU A 67 6.65 8.35 0.99
CA LEU A 67 7.39 9.37 1.74
C LEU A 67 6.43 10.41 2.29
N GLN A 68 6.59 10.74 3.57
CA GLN A 68 5.93 11.87 4.19
C GLN A 68 6.71 13.17 3.91
N THR A 69 6.04 14.31 4.00
CA THR A 69 6.64 15.63 3.69
C THR A 69 7.79 16.00 4.61
N ASP A 70 7.87 15.40 5.81
CA ASP A 70 8.96 15.57 6.78
C ASP A 70 10.14 14.61 6.54
N GLY A 71 10.08 13.82 5.46
CA GLY A 71 11.10 12.86 5.05
C GLY A 71 11.03 11.51 5.76
N LYS A 72 10.03 11.26 6.60
CA LYS A 72 9.78 9.93 7.14
C LYS A 72 9.33 8.98 6.05
N ILE A 73 9.66 7.71 6.24
CA ILE A 73 9.46 6.65 5.24
C ILE A 73 8.43 5.67 5.80
N VAL A 74 7.28 5.59 5.14
CA VAL A 74 6.24 4.60 5.46
C VAL A 74 6.41 3.41 4.54
N VAL A 75 6.61 2.25 5.12
CA VAL A 75 6.80 0.98 4.39
C VAL A 75 5.69 0.03 4.80
N ALA A 76 4.99 -0.49 3.82
CA ALA A 76 3.82 -1.32 4.03
C ALA A 76 3.93 -2.66 3.31
N GLY A 77 3.31 -3.69 3.86
CA GLY A 77 3.34 -5.05 3.33
C GLY A 77 2.49 -6.00 4.15
N GLN A 78 2.93 -7.24 4.31
CA GLN A 78 2.15 -8.27 4.99
C GLN A 78 2.94 -8.89 6.14
N GLY A 79 2.32 -8.88 7.33
CA GLY A 79 2.80 -9.53 8.52
C GLY A 79 1.87 -10.65 8.97
N HIS A 80 2.42 -11.69 9.58
CA HIS A 80 1.64 -12.78 10.16
C HIS A 80 1.39 -12.51 11.65
N ASN A 81 0.12 -12.39 12.06
CA ASN A 81 -0.24 -12.07 13.44
C ASN A 81 -0.20 -13.28 14.41
N GLY A 82 0.16 -14.45 13.88
CA GLY A 82 0.13 -15.73 14.59
C GLY A 82 -1.01 -16.65 14.12
N THR A 83 -2.02 -16.11 13.46
CA THR A 83 -3.18 -16.84 12.93
C THR A 83 -3.25 -16.74 11.39
N ASP A 84 -3.12 -15.53 10.86
CA ASP A 84 -3.27 -15.22 9.44
C ASP A 84 -2.38 -14.05 9.00
N MET A 85 -2.48 -13.71 7.73
CA MET A 85 -1.75 -12.61 7.11
C MET A 85 -2.58 -11.34 7.20
N ASP A 86 -1.96 -10.28 7.71
CA ASP A 86 -2.57 -8.97 7.87
C ASP A 86 -1.73 -7.85 7.23
N PHE A 87 -2.34 -6.68 7.08
CA PHE A 87 -1.61 -5.48 6.73
C PHE A 87 -0.60 -5.15 7.83
N ALA A 88 0.63 -4.95 7.43
CA ALA A 88 1.72 -4.61 8.31
C ALA A 88 2.43 -3.35 7.81
N VAL A 89 2.65 -2.41 8.71
CA VAL A 89 3.25 -1.11 8.38
C VAL A 89 4.36 -0.80 9.37
N MET A 90 5.47 -0.29 8.86
CA MET A 90 6.49 0.35 9.69
C MET A 90 6.76 1.77 9.19
N ARG A 91 7.17 2.63 10.10
CA ARG A 91 7.68 3.96 9.76
C ARG A 91 9.11 4.12 10.21
N LEU A 92 9.93 4.61 9.31
CA LEU A 92 11.32 4.93 9.57
C LEU A 92 11.52 6.45 9.57
N LEU A 93 12.44 6.89 10.40
CA LEU A 93 13.01 8.22 10.33
C LEU A 93 13.91 8.35 9.07
N PRO A 94 14.29 9.56 8.65
CA PRO A 94 15.12 9.75 7.45
C PRO A 94 16.49 9.07 7.49
N ASP A 95 16.97 8.69 8.67
CA ASP A 95 18.24 7.96 8.86
C ASP A 95 18.08 6.42 8.79
N GLY A 96 16.85 5.92 8.67
CA GLY A 96 16.53 4.49 8.61
C GLY A 96 16.24 3.85 9.97
N THR A 97 16.26 4.59 11.07
CA THR A 97 15.82 4.07 12.37
C THR A 97 14.29 4.01 12.46
N LEU A 98 13.75 3.06 13.23
CA LEU A 98 12.31 3.01 13.49
C LEU A 98 11.86 4.28 14.23
N ASP A 99 10.72 4.85 13.81
CA ASP A 99 10.14 6.03 14.43
C ASP A 99 9.28 5.65 15.65
N PRO A 100 9.74 5.89 16.88
CA PRO A 100 9.01 5.48 18.08
C PRO A 100 7.70 6.26 18.29
N THR A 101 7.46 7.34 17.54
CA THR A 101 6.20 8.09 17.59
C THR A 101 5.08 7.43 16.77
N PHE A 102 5.42 6.43 15.94
CA PHE A 102 4.48 5.64 15.18
C PHE A 102 4.14 4.37 15.96
N SER A 103 2.91 4.26 16.41
CA SER A 103 2.37 3.12 17.18
C SER A 103 3.17 2.73 18.44
N GLY A 104 4.11 3.60 18.89
CA GLY A 104 4.93 3.43 20.09
C GLY A 104 6.28 2.74 19.86
N ASP A 105 6.43 1.93 18.79
CA ASP A 105 7.67 1.21 18.46
C ASP A 105 8.06 1.29 16.98
N GLY A 106 7.35 2.09 16.20
CA GLY A 106 7.57 2.24 14.77
C GLY A 106 6.88 1.21 13.89
N LYS A 107 6.01 0.34 14.46
CA LYS A 107 5.40 -0.77 13.75
C LYS A 107 3.94 -0.96 14.14
N VAL A 108 3.12 -1.44 13.19
CA VAL A 108 1.74 -1.84 13.45
C VAL A 108 1.34 -3.01 12.53
N ILE A 109 0.57 -3.96 13.06
CA ILE A 109 -0.17 -4.97 12.30
C ILE A 109 -1.65 -4.70 12.53
N ILE A 110 -2.42 -4.68 11.45
CA ILE A 110 -3.83 -4.31 11.46
C ILE A 110 -4.64 -5.61 11.25
N PRO A 111 -5.28 -6.14 12.31
CA PRO A 111 -6.01 -7.40 12.23
C PRO A 111 -7.22 -7.29 11.29
N GLU A 112 -7.75 -8.45 10.88
CA GLU A 112 -8.93 -8.58 10.02
C GLU A 112 -8.74 -8.01 8.61
N THR A 113 -7.47 -7.88 8.18
CA THR A 113 -7.09 -7.53 6.81
C THR A 113 -6.47 -8.75 6.13
N ASN A 114 -6.11 -8.68 4.85
CA ASN A 114 -5.53 -9.83 4.16
C ASN A 114 -4.23 -9.47 3.43
N SER A 115 -4.36 -8.93 2.22
CA SER A 115 -3.22 -8.67 1.35
C SER A 115 -3.07 -7.19 1.08
N LEU A 116 -2.04 -6.57 1.64
CA LEU A 116 -1.68 -5.19 1.33
C LEU A 116 -0.89 -5.14 0.02
N MET A 117 -1.27 -4.21 -0.84
CA MET A 117 -0.67 -4.01 -2.15
C MET A 117 -0.01 -2.64 -2.30
N ASP A 118 -0.62 -1.58 -1.76
CA ASP A 118 -0.12 -0.23 -1.97
C ASP A 118 -0.36 0.70 -0.76
N VAL A 119 0.40 1.81 -0.70
CA VAL A 119 0.34 2.80 0.36
C VAL A 119 0.45 4.22 -0.20
N GLY A 120 -0.35 5.13 0.32
CA GLY A 120 -0.31 6.56 -0.01
C GLY A 120 -0.43 7.45 1.22
N ILE A 121 -0.06 8.72 1.07
CA ILE A 121 -0.11 9.71 2.16
C ILE A 121 -1.04 10.85 1.72
N GLN A 122 -2.06 11.17 2.52
CA GLN A 122 -2.91 12.34 2.34
C GLN A 122 -2.21 13.62 2.81
N SER A 123 -2.72 14.77 2.42
CA SER A 123 -2.09 16.07 2.71
C SER A 123 -2.00 16.40 4.20
N ASP A 124 -2.87 15.79 5.02
CA ASP A 124 -2.88 15.91 6.48
C ASP A 124 -1.92 14.94 7.19
N GLY A 125 -1.19 14.10 6.43
CA GLY A 125 -0.27 13.09 6.93
C GLY A 125 -0.93 11.74 7.25
N SER A 126 -2.24 11.59 7.05
CA SER A 126 -2.94 10.31 7.17
C SER A 126 -2.40 9.31 6.14
N ILE A 127 -2.31 8.05 6.55
CA ILE A 127 -1.74 6.97 5.73
C ILE A 127 -2.87 6.10 5.21
N ILE A 128 -2.95 5.97 3.89
CA ILE A 128 -3.93 5.13 3.20
C ILE A 128 -3.26 3.83 2.77
N LEU A 129 -3.85 2.72 3.17
CA LEU A 129 -3.41 1.37 2.83
C LEU A 129 -4.46 0.74 1.92
N ALA A 130 -4.03 0.20 0.80
CA ALA A 130 -4.92 -0.41 -0.18
C ALA A 130 -4.59 -1.89 -0.39
N GLY A 131 -5.64 -2.70 -0.56
CA GLY A 131 -5.46 -4.13 -0.79
C GLY A 131 -6.75 -4.92 -0.76
N SER A 132 -6.72 -6.07 -0.09
CA SER A 132 -7.89 -6.92 0.15
C SER A 132 -8.20 -6.97 1.64
N VAL A 133 -9.44 -6.66 2.00
CA VAL A 133 -10.01 -6.84 3.33
C VAL A 133 -11.21 -7.78 3.17
N ASP A 134 -11.20 -8.93 3.83
CA ASP A 134 -12.24 -9.97 3.70
C ASP A 134 -12.56 -10.36 2.24
N GLY A 135 -11.53 -10.42 1.37
CA GLY A 135 -11.71 -10.73 -0.04
C GLY A 135 -12.42 -9.65 -0.84
N ARG A 136 -12.44 -8.41 -0.34
CA ARG A 136 -13.07 -7.25 -0.95
C ARG A 136 -12.04 -6.17 -1.27
N PHE A 137 -12.38 -5.26 -2.16
CA PHE A 137 -11.64 -4.00 -2.32
C PHE A 137 -11.53 -3.32 -0.97
N GLY A 138 -10.34 -3.26 -0.42
CA GLY A 138 -10.07 -2.81 0.92
C GLY A 138 -9.25 -1.53 0.98
N VAL A 139 -9.67 -0.63 1.85
CA VAL A 139 -8.91 0.55 2.26
C VAL A 139 -8.88 0.60 3.77
N VAL A 140 -7.72 0.86 4.33
CA VAL A 140 -7.56 1.20 5.75
C VAL A 140 -6.90 2.56 5.83
N ARG A 141 -7.44 3.47 6.66
CA ARG A 141 -6.76 4.70 6.99
C ARG A 141 -6.14 4.63 8.38
N LEU A 142 -4.87 5.01 8.45
CA LEU A 142 -4.20 5.25 9.71
C LEU A 142 -4.00 6.76 9.91
N THR A 143 -4.04 7.18 11.16
CA THR A 143 -3.57 8.50 11.56
C THR A 143 -2.06 8.63 11.29
N GLU A 144 -1.52 9.84 11.31
CA GLU A 144 -0.07 10.07 11.24
C GLU A 144 0.72 9.34 12.36
N PHE A 145 0.06 8.91 13.43
CA PHE A 145 0.68 8.18 14.54
C PHE A 145 0.56 6.66 14.44
N GLY A 146 0.02 6.13 13.32
CA GLY A 146 -0.07 4.69 13.06
C GLY A 146 -1.25 3.98 13.73
N GLN A 147 -2.25 4.72 14.19
CA GLN A 147 -3.48 4.17 14.74
C GLN A 147 -4.58 4.12 13.67
N VAL A 148 -5.43 3.11 13.68
CA VAL A 148 -6.60 3.06 12.79
C VAL A 148 -7.47 4.28 13.05
N ASP A 149 -7.77 5.03 11.98
CA ASP A 149 -8.50 6.29 12.08
C ASP A 149 -10.01 6.05 11.98
N VAL A 150 -10.65 5.92 13.13
CA VAL A 150 -12.10 5.66 13.21
C VAL A 150 -12.98 6.79 12.66
N SER A 151 -12.42 7.96 12.32
CA SER A 151 -13.18 9.01 11.63
C SER A 151 -13.36 8.72 10.13
N PHE A 152 -12.57 7.79 9.59
CA PHE A 152 -12.68 7.31 8.22
C PHE A 152 -13.72 6.19 8.16
N SER A 153 -14.79 6.39 7.40
CA SER A 153 -15.89 5.41 7.25
C SER A 153 -16.57 4.94 8.55
N GLY A 154 -16.19 5.50 9.70
CA GLY A 154 -16.76 5.17 11.02
C GLY A 154 -15.97 4.17 11.85
N ASP A 155 -15.10 3.35 11.22
CA ASP A 155 -14.25 2.37 11.89
C ASP A 155 -12.78 2.36 11.36
N GLY A 156 -12.50 3.19 10.36
CA GLY A 156 -11.17 3.29 9.74
C GLY A 156 -10.95 2.30 8.59
N ILE A 157 -11.94 1.49 8.25
CA ILE A 157 -11.83 0.42 7.25
C ILE A 157 -12.98 0.50 6.26
N VAL A 158 -12.68 0.37 4.98
CA VAL A 158 -13.66 0.19 3.91
C VAL A 158 -13.41 -1.16 3.25
N ALA A 159 -14.45 -1.99 3.16
CA ALA A 159 -14.45 -3.24 2.41
C ALA A 159 -15.69 -3.25 1.50
N ASP A 160 -15.53 -2.86 0.24
CA ASP A 160 -16.67 -2.56 -0.64
C ASP A 160 -17.12 -3.78 -1.45
N VAL A 161 -16.60 -3.94 -2.65
CA VAL A 161 -17.01 -4.99 -3.59
C VAL A 161 -16.07 -6.20 -3.54
N PRO A 162 -16.55 -7.42 -3.82
CA PRO A 162 -15.67 -8.60 -3.91
C PRO A 162 -14.53 -8.36 -4.90
N GLY A 163 -13.28 -8.62 -4.47
CA GLY A 163 -12.10 -8.36 -5.30
C GLY A 163 -10.89 -7.91 -4.50
N SER A 164 -10.00 -7.16 -5.13
CA SER A 164 -8.81 -6.61 -4.48
C SER A 164 -8.33 -5.34 -5.18
N ALA A 165 -7.94 -4.34 -4.39
CA ALA A 165 -7.18 -3.20 -4.88
C ALA A 165 -5.70 -3.60 -5.03
N HIS A 166 -5.08 -3.20 -6.13
CA HIS A 166 -3.67 -3.47 -6.42
C HIS A 166 -2.84 -2.20 -6.49
N ALA A 167 -3.47 -1.09 -6.84
CA ALA A 167 -2.82 0.20 -6.99
C ALA A 167 -3.66 1.30 -6.34
N LEU A 168 -2.98 2.32 -5.85
CA LEU A 168 -3.53 3.46 -5.15
C LEU A 168 -2.94 4.75 -5.70
N ALA A 169 -3.78 5.76 -5.90
CA ALA A 169 -3.32 7.14 -6.01
C ALA A 169 -4.20 8.06 -5.16
N ILE A 170 -3.60 9.13 -4.68
CA ILE A 170 -4.29 10.21 -3.96
C ILE A 170 -4.17 11.47 -4.81
N ASP A 171 -5.29 12.11 -5.09
CA ASP A 171 -5.30 13.32 -5.91
C ASP A 171 -5.13 14.59 -5.08
N GLY A 172 -5.04 15.74 -5.76
CA GLY A 172 -4.86 17.04 -5.11
C GLY A 172 -6.03 17.52 -4.22
N MET A 173 -7.11 16.75 -4.13
CA MET A 173 -8.24 16.94 -3.22
C MET A 173 -8.31 15.86 -2.13
N ASP A 174 -7.24 15.11 -1.93
CA ASP A 174 -7.14 13.97 -1.01
C ASP A 174 -8.13 12.84 -1.29
N ARG A 175 -8.73 12.79 -2.52
CA ARG A 175 -9.56 11.67 -2.90
C ARG A 175 -8.70 10.45 -3.17
N ILE A 176 -9.22 9.29 -2.79
CA ILE A 176 -8.52 8.01 -2.89
C ILE A 176 -9.01 7.30 -4.15
N ILE A 177 -8.11 7.03 -5.07
CA ILE A 177 -8.39 6.29 -6.31
C ILE A 177 -7.72 4.93 -6.20
N LEU A 178 -8.50 3.87 -6.33
CA LEU A 178 -8.02 2.48 -6.31
C LEU A 178 -8.22 1.83 -7.67
N GLY A 179 -7.22 1.10 -8.11
CA GLY A 179 -7.28 0.22 -9.28
C GLY A 179 -7.07 -1.24 -8.88
N GLY A 180 -7.77 -2.16 -9.55
CA GLY A 180 -7.63 -3.58 -9.25
C GLY A 180 -8.63 -4.41 -10.04
N TYR A 181 -9.23 -5.41 -9.40
CA TYR A 181 -10.27 -6.23 -10.01
C TYR A 181 -11.45 -6.45 -9.07
N VAL A 182 -12.63 -6.53 -9.65
CA VAL A 182 -13.82 -7.11 -8.99
C VAL A 182 -14.00 -8.54 -9.43
N THR A 183 -14.58 -9.37 -8.54
CA THR A 183 -14.90 -10.77 -8.86
C THR A 183 -16.41 -10.91 -8.93
N ASP A 184 -16.90 -11.45 -10.03
CA ASP A 184 -18.31 -11.72 -10.23
C ASP A 184 -18.75 -13.03 -9.55
N SER A 185 -20.04 -13.39 -9.70
CA SER A 185 -20.61 -14.60 -9.11
C SER A 185 -20.11 -15.91 -9.74
N PHE A 186 -19.43 -15.85 -10.88
CA PHE A 186 -18.83 -17.00 -11.57
C PHE A 186 -17.33 -17.15 -11.23
N GLY A 187 -16.76 -16.19 -10.48
CA GLY A 187 -15.35 -16.18 -10.13
C GLY A 187 -14.45 -15.52 -11.17
N GLU A 188 -15.05 -14.90 -12.19
CA GLU A 188 -14.33 -14.12 -13.20
C GLU A 188 -13.97 -12.74 -12.67
N ARG A 189 -12.90 -12.16 -13.20
CA ARG A 189 -12.36 -10.89 -12.72
C ARG A 189 -12.41 -9.86 -13.82
N ASP A 190 -12.91 -8.68 -13.47
CA ASP A 190 -12.98 -7.51 -14.35
C ASP A 190 -12.15 -6.37 -13.79
N PHE A 191 -11.66 -5.51 -14.68
CA PHE A 191 -11.02 -4.27 -14.27
C PHE A 191 -11.97 -3.41 -13.47
N ALA A 192 -11.50 -2.90 -12.34
CA ALA A 192 -12.26 -1.99 -11.49
C ALA A 192 -11.43 -0.80 -11.05
N VAL A 193 -12.05 0.38 -11.14
CA VAL A 193 -11.54 1.62 -10.55
C VAL A 193 -12.60 2.17 -9.60
N LEU A 194 -12.24 2.37 -8.36
CA LEU A 194 -13.10 2.95 -7.32
C LEU A 194 -12.50 4.27 -6.86
N ARG A 195 -13.36 5.28 -6.65
CA ARG A 195 -12.92 6.55 -6.08
C ARG A 195 -13.71 6.86 -4.81
N TYR A 196 -12.95 7.20 -3.77
CA TYR A 196 -13.49 7.60 -2.48
C TYR A 196 -13.16 9.05 -2.17
N LEU A 197 -14.05 9.70 -1.45
CA LEU A 197 -13.82 11.00 -0.81
C LEU A 197 -12.81 10.84 0.35
N PRO A 198 -12.23 11.93 0.86
CA PRO A 198 -11.28 11.85 1.97
C PRO A 198 -11.83 11.21 3.25
N ASP A 199 -13.14 11.17 3.44
CA ASP A 199 -13.81 10.56 4.58
C ASP A 199 -14.07 9.05 4.44
N GLY A 200 -13.72 8.45 3.29
CA GLY A 200 -13.91 7.02 3.00
C GLY A 200 -15.26 6.70 2.34
N THR A 201 -16.12 7.66 2.08
CA THR A 201 -17.35 7.44 1.32
C THR A 201 -17.07 7.39 -0.18
N LEU A 202 -17.83 6.58 -0.92
CA LEU A 202 -17.71 6.56 -2.39
C LEU A 202 -18.04 7.92 -2.99
N ASP A 203 -17.19 8.38 -3.90
CA ASP A 203 -17.40 9.63 -4.64
C ASP A 203 -18.39 9.41 -5.79
N THR A 204 -19.67 9.63 -5.54
CA THR A 204 -20.73 9.48 -6.55
C THR A 204 -20.64 10.45 -7.73
N SER A 205 -19.74 11.43 -7.69
CA SER A 205 -19.42 12.25 -8.84
C SER A 205 -18.48 11.56 -9.85
N PHE A 206 -17.87 10.44 -9.44
CA PHE A 206 -17.06 9.58 -10.30
C PHE A 206 -17.95 8.47 -10.84
N SER A 207 -18.18 8.47 -12.16
CA SER A 207 -19.23 7.64 -12.76
C SER A 207 -20.61 8.03 -12.15
N THR A 208 -21.43 7.11 -11.74
CA THR A 208 -22.73 7.38 -11.11
C THR A 208 -22.81 6.91 -9.67
N ASP A 209 -21.86 6.08 -9.26
CA ASP A 209 -21.84 5.41 -7.95
C ASP A 209 -20.43 5.32 -7.33
N GLY A 210 -19.46 6.05 -7.88
CA GLY A 210 -18.06 6.00 -7.42
C GLY A 210 -17.24 4.85 -7.97
N LYS A 211 -17.77 4.07 -8.92
CA LYS A 211 -17.13 2.86 -9.45
C LYS A 211 -17.15 2.84 -10.98
N VAL A 212 -16.09 2.37 -11.56
CA VAL A 212 -16.01 2.01 -12.99
C VAL A 212 -15.54 0.58 -13.07
N ILE A 213 -16.45 -0.28 -13.51
CA ILE A 213 -16.16 -1.69 -13.80
C ILE A 213 -16.16 -1.85 -15.30
N THR A 214 -15.07 -2.37 -15.84
CA THR A 214 -14.90 -2.59 -17.27
C THR A 214 -14.81 -4.11 -17.51
N PRO A 215 -15.87 -4.72 -18.02
CA PRO A 215 -15.83 -6.14 -18.39
C PRO A 215 -14.77 -6.37 -19.45
N THR A 216 -13.89 -7.32 -19.20
CA THR A 216 -12.73 -7.62 -20.05
C THR A 216 -12.84 -8.99 -20.70
N GLY A 217 -13.91 -9.73 -20.42
CA GLY A 217 -14.15 -11.08 -20.91
C GLY A 217 -13.97 -12.14 -19.83
N PRO A 218 -14.10 -13.43 -20.17
CA PRO A 218 -13.85 -14.49 -19.21
C PRO A 218 -12.35 -14.56 -18.88
N GLY A 219 -12.00 -14.66 -17.60
CA GLY A 219 -10.61 -14.78 -17.19
C GLY A 219 -10.29 -14.16 -15.82
N ARG A 220 -8.99 -14.05 -15.55
CA ARG A 220 -8.47 -13.42 -14.32
C ARG A 220 -7.81 -12.09 -14.66
N ASP A 221 -8.62 -11.15 -15.05
CA ASP A 221 -8.19 -9.83 -15.42
C ASP A 221 -7.96 -8.95 -14.19
N GLY A 222 -7.16 -7.92 -14.31
CA GLY A 222 -6.93 -7.02 -13.20
C GLY A 222 -5.97 -5.88 -13.55
N ILE A 223 -6.25 -4.72 -12.99
CA ILE A 223 -5.36 -3.57 -13.00
C ILE A 223 -4.19 -3.86 -12.07
N ASN A 224 -2.97 -3.64 -12.55
CA ASN A 224 -1.75 -3.79 -11.77
C ASN A 224 -1.23 -2.45 -11.25
N ASP A 225 -1.47 -1.37 -12.00
CA ASP A 225 -0.98 -0.04 -11.65
C ASP A 225 -1.88 1.06 -12.23
N LEU A 226 -1.84 2.24 -11.62
CA LEU A 226 -2.58 3.41 -12.06
C LEU A 226 -1.79 4.70 -11.85
N ALA A 227 -2.13 5.71 -12.64
CA ALA A 227 -1.59 7.04 -12.49
C ALA A 227 -2.66 8.12 -12.80
N ILE A 228 -2.53 9.26 -12.14
CA ILE A 228 -3.36 10.44 -12.41
C ILE A 228 -2.54 11.40 -13.27
N GLN A 229 -3.09 11.75 -14.44
CA GLN A 229 -2.48 12.72 -15.35
C GLN A 229 -2.67 14.15 -14.82
N GLY A 230 -1.86 15.08 -15.31
CA GLY A 230 -1.95 16.50 -14.94
C GLY A 230 -3.29 17.17 -15.28
N ASP A 231 -4.09 16.58 -16.17
CA ASP A 231 -5.46 17.01 -16.50
C ASP A 231 -6.53 16.29 -15.66
N GLY A 232 -6.11 15.47 -14.69
CA GLY A 232 -6.99 14.73 -13.77
C GLY A 232 -7.54 13.42 -14.33
N LYS A 233 -7.13 12.99 -15.53
CA LYS A 233 -7.52 11.69 -16.07
C LYS A 233 -6.76 10.57 -15.36
N ILE A 234 -7.44 9.44 -15.17
CA ILE A 234 -6.87 8.23 -14.60
C ILE A 234 -6.45 7.31 -15.74
N VAL A 235 -5.18 6.90 -15.73
CA VAL A 235 -4.64 5.89 -16.64
C VAL A 235 -4.39 4.63 -15.82
N VAL A 236 -4.84 3.50 -16.33
CA VAL A 236 -4.66 2.19 -15.69
C VAL A 236 -3.92 1.27 -16.64
N VAL A 237 -3.09 0.40 -16.09
CA VAL A 237 -2.44 -0.69 -16.81
C VAL A 237 -2.68 -2.00 -16.08
N GLY A 238 -2.84 -3.07 -16.81
CA GLY A 238 -3.16 -4.35 -16.21
C GLY A 238 -3.01 -5.51 -17.17
N ARG A 239 -3.51 -6.67 -16.74
CA ARG A 239 -3.49 -7.91 -17.49
C ARG A 239 -4.91 -8.32 -17.87
N ILE A 240 -5.08 -8.74 -19.13
CA ILE A 240 -6.25 -9.44 -19.64
C ILE A 240 -5.81 -10.86 -20.00
N GLU A 241 -6.53 -11.85 -19.52
CA GLU A 241 -6.33 -13.26 -19.88
C GLU A 241 -7.37 -13.63 -20.95
N ASP A 242 -6.90 -13.89 -22.17
CA ASP A 242 -7.70 -14.52 -23.20
C ASP A 242 -7.84 -16.02 -22.89
N VAL A 243 -9.05 -16.52 -22.86
CA VAL A 243 -9.39 -17.95 -22.65
C VAL A 243 -9.68 -18.65 -23.95
#